data_ee12079adaa41d6d50cb4853398991a2
#
_entry.id   ee12079adaa41d6d50cb4853398991a2
#
_cell.length_a   1.000
_cell.length_b   1.000
_cell.length_c   1.000
_cell.angle_alpha   90.00
_cell.angle_beta   90.00
_cell.angle_gamma   90.00
#
_symmetry.space_group_name_H-M   'P 1'
#
loop_
_entity.id
_entity.type
_entity.pdbx_description
1 polymer ?
#
loop_
_entity_poly.entity_id
_entity_poly.type
_entity_poly.pdbx_seq_one_letter_code
_entity_poly.pdbx_strand_id
1 'polypeptide(L)'
;MNWQNKVVIITGATTGIGKATRELLFDNGCTVYNFDIIEHDDKKGSFIKCDVRSRQMIRDAVHQVFTKEKKIDMLFANAGIHLFANMEETTDEQVDDLVTLNILGTFFTVQSVIPIMKAQKKGSIVLMGSDQSFVGKGSSSVYGLTKGAIGQLTKSTAIDYAPYNIRVNCICPGTIDTPLLHKAVDRFATITSKPQLEVLESLNTIQPLGRIGKPKEIASVVTFLLSDENSFMTGSLVSADGGYVCQ
;
A
#
# COMPACT_ATOMS: atom_id res chain seq x y z
N MET A 1 18.10 12.30 -2.48
CA MET A 1 17.58 11.47 -1.35
C MET A 1 18.71 10.67 -0.72
N ASN A 2 18.89 10.73 0.60
CA ASN A 2 19.88 9.92 1.30
C ASN A 2 19.17 8.75 2.02
N TRP A 3 19.42 7.53 1.59
CA TRP A 3 18.79 6.30 2.12
C TRP A 3 19.73 5.47 3.01
N GLN A 4 21.00 5.86 3.09
CA GLN A 4 21.98 5.15 3.90
C GLN A 4 21.56 5.12 5.38
N ASN A 5 21.68 3.96 5.99
CA ASN A 5 21.28 3.73 7.38
C ASN A 5 19.78 3.97 7.69
N LYS A 6 18.89 4.03 6.70
CA LYS A 6 17.44 4.05 6.92
C LYS A 6 16.89 2.63 6.98
N VAL A 7 15.95 2.41 7.90
CA VAL A 7 15.25 1.13 8.07
C VAL A 7 13.80 1.31 7.64
N VAL A 8 13.35 0.50 6.70
CA VAL A 8 11.97 0.52 6.21
C VAL A 8 11.31 -0.86 6.36
N ILE A 9 10.07 -0.85 6.79
CA ILE A 9 9.16 -2.00 6.72
C ILE A 9 8.18 -1.78 5.57
N ILE A 10 8.01 -2.81 4.73
CA ILE A 10 7.02 -2.80 3.65
C ILE A 10 6.16 -4.05 3.80
N THR A 11 4.84 -3.92 3.87
CA THR A 11 3.94 -5.07 3.88
C THR A 11 3.51 -5.43 2.47
N GLY A 12 3.45 -6.73 2.13
CA GLY A 12 3.06 -7.19 0.79
C GLY A 12 4.08 -6.82 -0.29
N ALA A 13 5.39 -6.95 0.00
CA ALA A 13 6.45 -6.50 -0.92
C ALA A 13 7.08 -7.65 -1.73
N THR A 14 6.45 -8.82 -1.81
CA THR A 14 6.89 -9.90 -2.70
C THR A 14 6.49 -9.65 -4.15
N THR A 15 5.41 -8.92 -4.41
CA THR A 15 4.90 -8.66 -5.76
C THR A 15 4.47 -7.20 -5.97
N GLY A 16 4.19 -6.83 -7.22
CA GLY A 16 3.54 -5.58 -7.61
C GLY A 16 4.26 -4.31 -7.15
N ILE A 17 3.49 -3.35 -6.65
CA ILE A 17 3.99 -2.04 -6.21
C ILE A 17 4.93 -2.19 -5.00
N GLY A 18 4.58 -3.08 -4.06
CA GLY A 18 5.41 -3.37 -2.90
C GLY A 18 6.80 -3.87 -3.30
N LYS A 19 6.87 -4.82 -4.25
CA LYS A 19 8.13 -5.32 -4.81
C LYS A 19 8.94 -4.20 -5.45
N ALA A 20 8.33 -3.42 -6.33
CA ALA A 20 9.01 -2.32 -7.01
C ALA A 20 9.57 -1.27 -6.03
N THR A 21 8.83 -0.99 -4.94
CA THR A 21 9.27 -0.07 -3.89
C THR A 21 10.42 -0.68 -3.07
N ARG A 22 10.33 -1.96 -2.72
CA ARG A 22 11.37 -2.70 -2.00
C ARG A 22 12.69 -2.69 -2.77
N GLU A 23 12.63 -3.05 -4.05
CA GLU A 23 13.80 -3.06 -4.92
C GLU A 23 14.42 -1.66 -5.05
N LEU A 24 13.60 -0.63 -5.29
CA LEU A 24 14.09 0.74 -5.43
C LEU A 24 14.78 1.25 -4.16
N LEU A 25 14.20 1.01 -2.98
CA LEU A 25 14.80 1.43 -1.71
C LEU A 25 16.07 0.62 -1.39
N PHE A 26 16.07 -0.67 -1.64
CA PHE A 26 17.24 -1.53 -1.42
C PHE A 26 18.41 -1.13 -2.33
N ASP A 27 18.16 -0.93 -3.62
CA ASP A 27 19.19 -0.53 -4.60
C ASP A 27 19.78 0.85 -4.28
N ASN A 28 19.07 1.67 -3.50
CA ASN A 28 19.54 2.97 -3.01
C ASN A 28 20.17 2.91 -1.59
N GLY A 29 20.38 1.72 -1.03
CA GLY A 29 21.13 1.52 0.24
C GLY A 29 20.28 1.54 1.51
N CYS A 30 18.96 1.42 1.40
CA CYS A 30 18.07 1.28 2.54
C CYS A 30 18.10 -0.15 3.09
N THR A 31 18.02 -0.32 4.41
CA THR A 31 17.73 -1.62 5.03
C THR A 31 16.25 -1.91 4.94
N VAL A 32 15.86 -2.88 4.12
CA VAL A 32 14.46 -3.16 3.80
C VAL A 32 14.00 -4.47 4.42
N TYR A 33 12.84 -4.45 5.08
CA TYR A 33 12.13 -5.60 5.60
C TYR A 33 10.80 -5.79 4.88
N ASN A 34 10.64 -6.95 4.23
CA ASN A 34 9.39 -7.36 3.59
C ASN A 34 8.57 -8.23 4.56
N PHE A 35 7.41 -7.73 4.98
CA PHE A 35 6.40 -8.51 5.71
C PHE A 35 5.39 -9.08 4.71
N ASP A 36 5.46 -10.37 4.46
CA ASP A 36 4.59 -11.03 3.48
C ASP A 36 4.26 -12.46 3.92
N ILE A 37 3.25 -13.04 3.33
CA ILE A 37 2.91 -14.46 3.51
C ILE A 37 3.70 -15.36 2.55
N ILE A 38 4.22 -14.78 1.46
CA ILE A 38 5.00 -15.47 0.43
C ILE A 38 6.42 -14.88 0.43
N GLU A 39 7.41 -15.75 0.55
CA GLU A 39 8.82 -15.37 0.47
C GLU A 39 9.19 -14.95 -0.96
N HIS A 40 10.05 -13.96 -1.09
CA HIS A 40 10.66 -13.58 -2.36
C HIS A 40 12.01 -14.28 -2.52
N ASP A 41 12.37 -14.63 -3.74
CA ASP A 41 13.57 -15.41 -4.10
C ASP A 41 14.80 -14.55 -4.41
N ASP A 42 14.63 -13.24 -4.55
CA ASP A 42 15.73 -12.31 -4.74
C ASP A 42 16.34 -11.88 -3.39
N LYS A 43 17.60 -11.37 -3.44
CA LYS A 43 18.33 -10.96 -2.23
C LYS A 43 18.11 -9.47 -1.88
N LYS A 44 17.05 -8.85 -2.37
CA LYS A 44 16.77 -7.43 -2.15
C LYS A 44 15.90 -7.20 -0.91
N GLY A 45 16.53 -7.16 0.24
CA GLY A 45 15.87 -6.98 1.53
C GLY A 45 15.71 -8.28 2.32
N SER A 46 15.31 -8.16 3.57
CA SER A 46 15.04 -9.28 4.47
C SER A 46 13.57 -9.64 4.47
N PHE A 47 13.25 -10.92 4.27
CA PHE A 47 11.89 -11.42 4.40
C PHE A 47 11.57 -11.78 5.86
N ILE A 48 10.38 -11.41 6.32
CA ILE A 48 9.78 -11.89 7.57
C ILE A 48 8.38 -12.36 7.24
N LYS A 49 8.10 -13.65 7.48
CA LYS A 49 6.77 -14.22 7.27
C LYS A 49 5.77 -13.55 8.22
N CYS A 50 4.83 -12.79 7.67
CA CYS A 50 3.85 -12.05 8.44
C CYS A 50 2.53 -11.95 7.65
N ASP A 51 1.48 -12.58 8.16
CA ASP A 51 0.12 -12.30 7.72
C ASP A 51 -0.40 -11.09 8.50
N VAL A 52 -0.63 -9.98 7.81
CA VAL A 52 -1.11 -8.75 8.44
C VAL A 52 -2.55 -8.85 9.00
N ARG A 53 -3.27 -9.93 8.73
CA ARG A 53 -4.53 -10.26 9.42
C ARG A 53 -4.31 -10.70 10.87
N SER A 54 -3.10 -11.13 11.22
CA SER A 54 -2.71 -11.55 12.57
C SER A 54 -1.99 -10.44 13.32
N ARG A 55 -2.67 -9.83 14.29
CA ARG A 55 -2.08 -8.81 15.19
C ARG A 55 -0.81 -9.30 15.88
N GLN A 56 -0.78 -10.59 16.27
CA GLN A 56 0.37 -11.15 16.95
C GLN A 56 1.56 -11.24 16.00
N MET A 57 1.38 -11.74 14.76
CA MET A 57 2.48 -11.82 13.79
C MET A 57 3.04 -10.43 13.45
N ILE A 58 2.18 -9.40 13.33
CA ILE A 58 2.64 -8.02 13.12
C ILE A 58 3.53 -7.55 14.28
N ARG A 59 3.09 -7.75 15.53
CA ARG A 59 3.85 -7.32 16.72
C ARG A 59 5.20 -8.03 16.79
N ASP A 60 5.21 -9.34 16.56
CA ASP A 60 6.42 -10.15 16.59
C ASP A 60 7.40 -9.73 15.50
N ALA A 61 6.91 -9.52 14.27
CA ALA A 61 7.72 -9.06 13.15
C ALA A 61 8.31 -7.66 13.38
N VAL A 62 7.50 -6.70 13.87
CA VAL A 62 7.98 -5.35 14.22
C VAL A 62 9.01 -5.43 15.36
N HIS A 63 8.76 -6.25 16.38
CA HIS A 63 9.70 -6.45 17.48
C HIS A 63 11.03 -7.05 17.00
N GLN A 64 10.99 -8.02 16.08
CA GLN A 64 12.19 -8.62 15.48
C GLN A 64 13.02 -7.56 14.75
N VAL A 65 12.40 -6.70 13.93
CA VAL A 65 13.10 -5.60 13.25
C VAL A 65 13.71 -4.62 14.26
N PHE A 66 12.92 -4.18 15.24
CA PHE A 66 13.40 -3.23 16.24
C PHE A 66 14.52 -3.80 17.12
N THR A 67 14.46 -5.07 17.48
CA THR A 67 15.50 -5.74 18.26
C THR A 67 16.83 -5.75 17.51
N LYS A 68 16.81 -5.96 16.19
CA LYS A 68 18.00 -6.00 15.34
C LYS A 68 18.54 -4.61 15.01
N GLU A 69 17.68 -3.73 14.54
CA GLU A 69 18.08 -2.42 13.97
C GLU A 69 18.05 -1.27 14.99
N LYS A 70 17.40 -1.46 16.14
CA LYS A 70 17.17 -0.46 17.21
C LYS A 70 16.38 0.78 16.76
N LYS A 71 15.84 0.77 15.56
CA LYS A 71 15.02 1.83 14.98
C LYS A 71 14.14 1.32 13.85
N ILE A 72 13.13 2.12 13.52
CA ILE A 72 12.30 1.98 12.30
C ILE A 72 12.06 3.40 11.78
N ASP A 73 12.66 3.74 10.65
CA ASP A 73 12.57 5.09 10.08
C ASP A 73 11.30 5.25 9.23
N MET A 74 10.88 4.20 8.54
CA MET A 74 9.83 4.28 7.53
C MET A 74 8.94 3.03 7.54
N LEU A 75 7.67 3.24 7.16
CA LEU A 75 6.70 2.17 6.91
C LEU A 75 5.96 2.44 5.59
N PHE A 76 5.88 1.44 4.74
CA PHE A 76 4.93 1.39 3.65
C PHE A 76 3.91 0.26 3.89
N ALA A 77 2.72 0.61 4.36
CA ALA A 77 1.63 -0.33 4.57
C ALA A 77 0.90 -0.56 3.24
N ASN A 78 1.37 -1.54 2.47
CA ASN A 78 0.96 -1.81 1.09
C ASN A 78 0.09 -3.06 0.94
N ALA A 79 0.21 -4.05 1.83
CA ALA A 79 -0.54 -5.30 1.72
C ALA A 79 -2.05 -5.04 1.57
N GLY A 80 -2.66 -5.71 0.61
CA GLY A 80 -4.08 -5.57 0.33
C GLY A 80 -4.56 -6.49 -0.78
N ILE A 81 -5.87 -6.67 -0.85
CA ILE A 81 -6.56 -7.40 -1.91
C ILE A 81 -7.64 -6.52 -2.54
N HIS A 82 -8.05 -6.88 -3.74
CA HIS A 82 -9.11 -6.25 -4.50
C HIS A 82 -10.27 -7.23 -4.69
N LEU A 83 -11.49 -6.71 -4.77
CA LEU A 83 -12.68 -7.48 -5.10
C LEU A 83 -13.50 -6.72 -6.14
N PHE A 84 -13.84 -7.41 -7.23
CA PHE A 84 -14.91 -7.01 -8.13
C PHE A 84 -16.20 -7.75 -7.69
N ALA A 85 -17.11 -7.03 -7.07
CA ALA A 85 -18.46 -7.48 -6.75
C ALA A 85 -19.33 -6.25 -6.43
N ASN A 86 -20.60 -6.28 -6.83
CA ASN A 86 -21.59 -5.31 -6.37
C ASN A 86 -22.03 -5.66 -4.93
N MET A 87 -22.93 -4.82 -4.37
CA MET A 87 -23.36 -4.98 -2.97
C MET A 87 -24.04 -6.32 -2.70
N GLU A 88 -24.91 -6.77 -3.59
CA GLU A 88 -25.71 -7.99 -3.40
C GLU A 88 -24.98 -9.29 -3.75
N GLU A 89 -23.92 -9.19 -4.54
CA GLU A 89 -23.06 -10.33 -4.91
C GLU A 89 -21.90 -10.55 -3.95
N THR A 90 -21.66 -9.61 -3.04
CA THR A 90 -20.55 -9.69 -2.08
C THR A 90 -20.96 -10.59 -0.91
N THR A 91 -20.20 -11.66 -0.67
CA THR A 91 -20.45 -12.57 0.47
C THR A 91 -19.88 -12.03 1.78
N ASP A 92 -20.39 -12.51 2.91
CA ASP A 92 -19.91 -12.12 4.24
C ASP A 92 -18.40 -12.40 4.40
N GLU A 93 -17.92 -13.55 3.90
CA GLU A 93 -16.49 -13.90 3.96
C GLU A 93 -15.63 -12.93 3.14
N GLN A 94 -16.14 -12.45 2.00
CA GLN A 94 -15.43 -11.45 1.19
C GLN A 94 -15.37 -10.09 1.87
N VAL A 95 -16.43 -9.71 2.59
CA VAL A 95 -16.41 -8.48 3.42
C VAL A 95 -15.37 -8.63 4.53
N ASP A 96 -15.41 -9.73 5.26
CA ASP A 96 -14.50 -10.00 6.38
C ASP A 96 -13.04 -10.02 5.93
N ASP A 97 -12.75 -10.69 4.81
CA ASP A 97 -11.41 -10.75 4.23
C ASP A 97 -10.87 -9.36 3.85
N LEU A 98 -11.69 -8.54 3.14
CA LEU A 98 -11.27 -7.20 2.74
C LEU A 98 -11.08 -6.27 3.94
N VAL A 99 -12.02 -6.28 4.87
CA VAL A 99 -11.95 -5.44 6.07
C VAL A 99 -10.75 -5.84 6.92
N THR A 100 -10.60 -7.15 7.18
CA THR A 100 -9.52 -7.66 8.03
C THR A 100 -8.15 -7.38 7.41
N LEU A 101 -7.98 -7.59 6.10
CA LEU A 101 -6.68 -7.40 5.46
C LEU A 101 -6.41 -5.92 5.17
N ASN A 102 -7.31 -5.25 4.44
CA ASN A 102 -7.05 -3.88 3.95
C ASN A 102 -7.13 -2.83 5.06
N ILE A 103 -8.10 -2.95 5.99
CA ILE A 103 -8.32 -1.95 7.05
C ILE A 103 -7.55 -2.35 8.31
N LEU A 104 -7.89 -3.50 8.90
CA LEU A 104 -7.34 -3.89 10.20
C LEU A 104 -5.85 -4.22 10.09
N GLY A 105 -5.42 -4.89 9.02
CA GLY A 105 -4.01 -5.17 8.75
C GLY A 105 -3.18 -3.90 8.66
N THR A 106 -3.67 -2.90 7.91
CA THR A 106 -3.02 -1.58 7.82
C THR A 106 -3.00 -0.88 9.17
N PHE A 107 -4.15 -0.82 9.87
CA PHE A 107 -4.27 -0.18 11.17
C PHE A 107 -3.30 -0.76 12.21
N PHE A 108 -3.27 -2.10 12.36
CA PHE A 108 -2.41 -2.74 13.36
C PHE A 108 -0.93 -2.66 12.99
N THR A 109 -0.59 -2.64 11.72
CA THR A 109 0.80 -2.41 11.28
C THR A 109 1.25 -1.01 11.69
N VAL A 110 0.46 0.02 11.39
CA VAL A 110 0.73 1.40 11.81
C VAL A 110 0.81 1.50 13.33
N GLN A 111 -0.18 0.95 14.05
CA GLN A 111 -0.22 0.95 15.51
C GLN A 111 1.05 0.35 16.14
N SER A 112 1.63 -0.68 15.50
CA SER A 112 2.81 -1.37 16.02
C SER A 112 4.11 -0.59 15.83
N VAL A 113 4.24 0.22 14.78
CA VAL A 113 5.48 1.02 14.53
C VAL A 113 5.46 2.38 15.19
N ILE A 114 4.29 2.96 15.41
CA ILE A 114 4.11 4.31 15.98
C ILE A 114 4.84 4.52 17.32
N PRO A 115 4.78 3.63 18.32
CA PRO A 115 5.48 3.82 19.58
C PRO A 115 7.00 3.98 19.40
N ILE A 116 7.59 3.24 18.45
CA ILE A 116 9.01 3.29 18.12
C ILE A 116 9.34 4.63 17.49
N MET A 117 8.60 5.04 16.45
CA MET A 117 8.80 6.32 15.76
C MET A 117 8.56 7.51 16.70
N LYS A 118 7.59 7.40 17.62
CA LYS A 118 7.30 8.42 18.62
C LYS A 118 8.49 8.61 19.60
N ALA A 119 9.07 7.51 20.07
CA ALA A 119 10.28 7.55 20.92
C ALA A 119 11.49 8.14 20.17
N GLN A 120 11.61 7.88 18.87
CA GLN A 120 12.63 8.44 17.99
C GLN A 120 12.40 9.93 17.68
N LYS A 121 11.19 10.45 17.88
CA LYS A 121 10.71 11.78 17.42
C LYS A 121 10.95 12.00 15.93
N LYS A 122 10.84 10.94 15.15
CA LYS A 122 10.99 10.94 13.69
C LYS A 122 10.37 9.68 13.09
N GLY A 123 9.63 9.83 12.00
CA GLY A 123 9.09 8.72 11.21
C GLY A 123 8.43 9.18 9.92
N SER A 124 8.33 8.29 8.95
CA SER A 124 7.58 8.51 7.73
C SER A 124 6.76 7.28 7.38
N ILE A 125 5.46 7.46 7.21
CA ILE A 125 4.51 6.39 6.92
C ILE A 125 3.78 6.71 5.62
N VAL A 126 3.70 5.71 4.73
CA VAL A 126 2.85 5.76 3.54
C VAL A 126 1.86 4.62 3.60
N LEU A 127 0.59 4.93 3.38
CA LEU A 127 -0.50 3.96 3.31
C LEU A 127 -0.93 3.75 1.86
N MET A 128 -1.32 2.52 1.52
CA MET A 128 -1.81 2.18 0.19
C MET A 128 -3.31 2.46 0.07
N GLY A 129 -3.64 3.62 -0.49
CA GLY A 129 -4.98 3.96 -0.93
C GLY A 129 -5.33 3.40 -2.30
N SER A 130 -6.13 4.15 -3.04
CA SER A 130 -6.56 3.93 -4.41
C SER A 130 -7.18 5.23 -4.94
N ASP A 131 -7.36 5.37 -6.24
CA ASP A 131 -8.28 6.34 -6.82
C ASP A 131 -9.67 6.25 -6.17
N GLN A 132 -10.08 5.05 -5.71
CA GLN A 132 -11.31 4.83 -4.94
C GLN A 132 -11.28 5.38 -3.50
N SER A 133 -10.18 6.01 -3.08
CA SER A 133 -10.19 6.87 -1.88
C SER A 133 -10.85 8.23 -2.14
N PHE A 134 -11.09 8.60 -3.42
CA PHE A 134 -11.70 9.85 -3.85
C PHE A 134 -13.03 9.66 -4.56
N VAL A 135 -13.14 8.62 -5.40
CA VAL A 135 -14.30 8.39 -6.27
C VAL A 135 -14.81 6.95 -6.15
N GLY A 136 -16.12 6.78 -6.40
CA GLY A 136 -16.72 5.45 -6.48
C GLY A 136 -16.44 4.78 -7.83
N LYS A 137 -16.36 3.44 -7.82
CA LYS A 137 -16.36 2.60 -9.03
C LYS A 137 -17.45 1.55 -8.93
N GLY A 138 -18.11 1.24 -10.06
CA GLY A 138 -19.07 0.15 -10.13
C GLY A 138 -18.45 -1.20 -9.74
N SER A 139 -19.25 -2.09 -9.20
CA SER A 139 -18.83 -3.44 -8.76
C SER A 139 -17.62 -3.44 -7.83
N SER A 140 -17.55 -2.46 -6.92
CA SER A 140 -16.38 -2.28 -6.03
C SER A 140 -16.76 -1.71 -4.65
N SER A 141 -17.98 -1.97 -4.18
CA SER A 141 -18.54 -1.35 -2.98
C SER A 141 -17.66 -1.57 -1.74
N VAL A 142 -17.30 -2.80 -1.43
CA VAL A 142 -16.50 -3.12 -0.23
C VAL A 142 -15.04 -2.69 -0.41
N TYR A 143 -14.46 -2.88 -1.60
CA TYR A 143 -13.10 -2.40 -1.84
C TYR A 143 -13.00 -0.87 -1.70
N GLY A 144 -13.92 -0.13 -2.32
CA GLY A 144 -14.00 1.33 -2.18
C GLY A 144 -14.17 1.78 -0.73
N LEU A 145 -15.04 1.08 0.05
CA LEU A 145 -15.16 1.30 1.49
C LEU A 145 -13.81 1.17 2.21
N THR A 146 -13.04 0.09 1.92
CA THR A 146 -11.71 -0.08 2.56
C THR A 146 -10.74 1.04 2.18
N LYS A 147 -10.76 1.50 0.93
CA LYS A 147 -9.84 2.55 0.47
C LYS A 147 -10.24 3.96 0.94
N GLY A 148 -11.54 4.22 1.11
CA GLY A 148 -12.03 5.40 1.82
C GLY A 148 -11.61 5.43 3.30
N ALA A 149 -11.69 4.28 3.99
CA ALA A 149 -11.23 4.14 5.37
C ALA A 149 -9.72 4.43 5.52
N ILE A 150 -8.88 3.95 4.59
CA ILE A 150 -7.44 4.25 4.57
C ILE A 150 -7.18 5.75 4.37
N GLY A 151 -7.94 6.41 3.49
CA GLY A 151 -7.84 7.86 3.32
C GLY A 151 -8.12 8.62 4.61
N GLN A 152 -9.16 8.25 5.36
CA GLN A 152 -9.49 8.89 6.63
C GLN A 152 -8.48 8.53 7.73
N LEU A 153 -8.03 7.27 7.80
CA LEU A 153 -6.98 6.84 8.72
C LEU A 153 -5.71 7.68 8.56
N THR A 154 -5.32 7.95 7.30
CA THR A 154 -4.16 8.79 6.98
C THR A 154 -4.25 10.17 7.62
N LYS A 155 -5.39 10.85 7.47
CA LYS A 155 -5.61 12.21 7.97
C LYS A 155 -5.56 12.27 9.49
N SER A 156 -6.31 11.37 10.16
CA SER A 156 -6.34 11.35 11.63
C SER A 156 -4.98 11.01 12.22
N THR A 157 -4.30 9.99 11.69
CA THR A 157 -2.96 9.60 12.17
C THR A 157 -1.94 10.72 11.93
N ALA A 158 -2.01 11.42 10.81
CA ALA A 158 -1.13 12.55 10.53
C ALA A 158 -1.26 13.67 11.59
N ILE A 159 -2.50 14.01 11.97
CA ILE A 159 -2.78 15.03 12.99
C ILE A 159 -2.24 14.59 14.35
N ASP A 160 -2.54 13.35 14.76
CA ASP A 160 -2.17 12.84 16.09
C ASP A 160 -0.65 12.77 16.30
N TYR A 161 0.10 12.50 15.23
CA TYR A 161 1.54 12.23 15.34
C TYR A 161 2.45 13.29 14.73
N ALA A 162 1.92 14.35 14.12
CA ALA A 162 2.69 15.51 13.68
C ALA A 162 3.53 16.15 14.81
N PRO A 163 3.04 16.28 16.08
CA PRO A 163 3.85 16.81 17.19
C PRO A 163 5.11 15.99 17.50
N TYR A 164 5.18 14.75 17.02
CA TYR A 164 6.34 13.87 17.19
C TYR A 164 7.22 13.80 15.94
N ASN A 165 7.01 14.72 14.97
CA ASN A 165 7.74 14.74 13.71
C ASN A 165 7.58 13.42 12.91
N ILE A 166 6.37 12.85 12.95
CA ILE A 166 5.98 11.68 12.16
C ILE A 166 5.03 12.17 11.06
N ARG A 167 5.39 11.90 9.80
CA ARG A 167 4.56 12.21 8.64
C ARG A 167 3.80 10.96 8.20
N VAL A 168 2.55 11.12 7.86
CA VAL A 168 1.69 10.04 7.37
C VAL A 168 0.99 10.51 6.12
N ASN A 169 1.22 9.84 4.99
CA ASN A 169 0.59 10.16 3.71
C ASN A 169 -0.01 8.90 3.07
N CYS A 170 -0.87 9.08 2.12
CA CYS A 170 -1.52 8.01 1.36
C CYS A 170 -1.16 8.15 -0.10
N ILE A 171 -0.64 7.10 -0.71
CA ILE A 171 -0.54 6.99 -2.17
C ILE A 171 -1.84 6.40 -2.71
N CYS A 172 -2.42 7.03 -3.73
CA CYS A 172 -3.69 6.66 -4.35
C CYS A 172 -3.49 6.34 -5.83
N PRO A 173 -3.05 5.12 -6.17
CA PRO A 173 -2.85 4.73 -7.56
C PRO A 173 -4.18 4.57 -8.31
N GLY A 174 -4.14 4.79 -9.62
CA GLY A 174 -5.12 4.30 -10.56
C GLY A 174 -4.92 2.82 -10.88
N THR A 175 -5.23 2.42 -12.12
CA THR A 175 -5.00 1.06 -12.61
C THR A 175 -3.52 0.84 -12.90
N ILE A 176 -2.89 -0.11 -12.20
CA ILE A 176 -1.46 -0.41 -12.27
C ILE A 176 -1.25 -1.86 -12.67
N ASP A 177 -0.33 -2.10 -13.61
CA ASP A 177 0.06 -3.42 -14.12
C ASP A 177 0.73 -4.26 -13.02
N THR A 178 -0.07 -5.08 -12.35
CA THR A 178 0.33 -5.90 -11.20
C THR A 178 -0.35 -7.26 -11.25
N PRO A 179 0.18 -8.28 -10.55
CA PRO A 179 -0.52 -9.56 -10.41
C PRO A 179 -1.93 -9.42 -9.81
N LEU A 180 -2.16 -8.39 -8.99
CA LEU A 180 -3.49 -8.07 -8.44
C LEU A 180 -4.46 -7.64 -9.54
N LEU A 181 -4.01 -6.79 -10.48
CA LEU A 181 -4.81 -6.38 -11.63
C LEU A 181 -5.15 -7.58 -12.50
N HIS A 182 -4.17 -8.43 -12.85
CA HIS A 182 -4.42 -9.58 -13.71
C HIS A 182 -5.44 -10.53 -13.11
N LYS A 183 -5.37 -10.83 -11.81
CA LYS A 183 -6.40 -11.63 -11.12
C LYS A 183 -7.78 -10.96 -11.16
N ALA A 184 -7.85 -9.64 -11.06
CA ALA A 184 -9.10 -8.89 -11.15
C ALA A 184 -9.68 -8.94 -12.57
N VAL A 185 -8.84 -8.80 -13.59
CA VAL A 185 -9.21 -8.93 -15.01
C VAL A 185 -9.73 -10.33 -15.31
N ASP A 186 -9.04 -11.39 -14.86
CA ASP A 186 -9.47 -12.78 -15.04
C ASP A 186 -10.87 -13.01 -14.46
N ARG A 187 -11.12 -12.52 -13.26
CA ARG A 187 -12.43 -12.63 -12.62
C ARG A 187 -13.50 -11.83 -13.38
N PHE A 188 -13.20 -10.60 -13.77
CA PHE A 188 -14.15 -9.75 -14.52
C PHE A 188 -14.47 -10.35 -15.90
N ALA A 189 -13.47 -10.85 -16.62
CA ALA A 189 -13.64 -11.54 -17.89
C ALA A 189 -14.58 -12.77 -17.76
N THR A 190 -14.40 -13.53 -16.67
CA THR A 190 -15.26 -14.70 -16.38
C THR A 190 -16.71 -14.29 -16.13
N ILE A 191 -16.92 -13.27 -15.29
CA ILE A 191 -18.29 -12.81 -14.93
C ILE A 191 -19.00 -12.20 -16.14
N THR A 192 -18.29 -11.43 -16.97
CA THR A 192 -18.89 -10.71 -18.11
C THR A 192 -18.85 -11.49 -19.42
N SER A 193 -18.22 -12.67 -19.44
CA SER A 193 -17.97 -13.47 -20.67
C SER A 193 -17.22 -12.69 -21.76
N LYS A 194 -16.41 -11.69 -21.38
CA LYS A 194 -15.58 -10.91 -22.29
C LYS A 194 -14.16 -11.46 -22.37
N PRO A 195 -13.48 -11.36 -23.54
CA PRO A 195 -12.07 -11.70 -23.64
C PRO A 195 -11.20 -10.82 -22.70
N GLN A 196 -10.23 -11.41 -22.01
CA GLN A 196 -9.30 -10.68 -21.11
C GLN A 196 -8.61 -9.50 -21.79
N LEU A 197 -8.25 -9.66 -23.07
CA LEU A 197 -7.61 -8.60 -23.86
C LEU A 197 -8.52 -7.37 -23.99
N GLU A 198 -9.81 -7.57 -24.29
CA GLU A 198 -10.81 -6.49 -24.39
C GLU A 198 -10.96 -5.76 -23.05
N VAL A 199 -10.96 -6.50 -21.93
CA VAL A 199 -11.01 -5.90 -20.59
C VAL A 199 -9.77 -5.05 -20.32
N LEU A 200 -8.57 -5.55 -20.63
CA LEU A 200 -7.33 -4.79 -20.46
C LEU A 200 -7.27 -3.55 -21.35
N GLU A 201 -7.68 -3.65 -22.60
CA GLU A 201 -7.77 -2.51 -23.52
C GLU A 201 -8.73 -1.43 -23.01
N SER A 202 -9.88 -1.83 -22.46
CA SER A 202 -10.83 -0.89 -21.86
C SER A 202 -10.22 -0.15 -20.67
N LEU A 203 -9.37 -0.80 -19.87
CA LEU A 203 -8.68 -0.18 -18.74
C LEU A 203 -7.62 0.84 -19.17
N ASN A 204 -7.01 0.70 -20.34
CA ASN A 204 -6.09 1.70 -20.89
C ASN A 204 -6.80 3.02 -21.20
N THR A 205 -8.02 2.96 -21.70
CA THR A 205 -8.76 4.15 -22.18
C THR A 205 -9.45 4.94 -21.05
N ILE A 206 -9.63 4.33 -19.88
CA ILE A 206 -10.29 4.97 -18.73
C ILE A 206 -9.42 6.11 -18.17
N GLN A 207 -8.10 5.98 -18.22
CA GLN A 207 -7.19 6.98 -17.69
C GLN A 207 -6.83 8.01 -18.79
N PRO A 208 -6.88 9.32 -18.52
CA PRO A 208 -6.53 10.36 -19.50
C PRO A 208 -5.17 10.19 -20.16
N LEU A 209 -4.18 9.61 -19.46
CA LEU A 209 -2.89 9.28 -20.09
C LEU A 209 -2.95 8.11 -21.09
N GLY A 210 -4.10 7.48 -21.30
CA GLY A 210 -4.32 6.45 -22.34
C GLY A 210 -3.61 5.13 -22.08
N ARG A 211 -3.19 4.85 -20.86
CA ARG A 211 -2.50 3.61 -20.48
C ARG A 211 -2.64 3.28 -19.00
N ILE A 212 -2.50 2.03 -18.65
CA ILE A 212 -2.28 1.62 -17.25
C ILE A 212 -0.89 2.06 -16.77
N GLY A 213 -0.76 2.32 -15.48
CA GLY A 213 0.52 2.66 -14.85
C GLY A 213 1.40 1.43 -14.61
N LYS A 214 2.68 1.66 -14.36
CA LYS A 214 3.65 0.62 -14.01
C LYS A 214 3.96 0.67 -12.51
N PRO A 215 4.24 -0.48 -11.84
CA PRO A 215 4.62 -0.50 -10.43
C PRO A 215 5.77 0.46 -10.06
N LYS A 216 6.77 0.60 -10.93
CA LYS A 216 7.91 1.51 -10.72
C LYS A 216 7.50 2.99 -10.69
N GLU A 217 6.46 3.39 -11.40
CA GLU A 217 5.96 4.78 -11.37
C GLU A 217 5.38 5.10 -9.99
N ILE A 218 4.63 4.17 -9.41
CA ILE A 218 4.10 4.32 -8.05
C ILE A 218 5.22 4.23 -7.01
N ALA A 219 6.17 3.30 -7.16
CA ALA A 219 7.33 3.17 -6.27
C ALA A 219 8.13 4.48 -6.16
N SER A 220 8.29 5.22 -7.27
CA SER A 220 8.97 6.52 -7.28
C SER A 220 8.25 7.56 -6.41
N VAL A 221 6.92 7.61 -6.47
CA VAL A 221 6.11 8.51 -5.61
C VAL A 221 6.18 8.08 -4.15
N VAL A 222 6.05 6.77 -3.88
CA VAL A 222 6.15 6.23 -2.50
C VAL A 222 7.50 6.56 -1.89
N THR A 223 8.59 6.37 -2.61
CA THR A 223 9.93 6.71 -2.11
C THR A 223 10.09 8.19 -1.86
N PHE A 224 9.56 9.07 -2.71
CA PHE A 224 9.52 10.51 -2.43
C PHE A 224 8.73 10.80 -1.14
N LEU A 225 7.54 10.25 -0.96
CA LEU A 225 6.71 10.47 0.22
C LEU A 225 7.39 9.98 1.51
N LEU A 226 8.18 8.92 1.45
CA LEU A 226 8.95 8.38 2.58
C LEU A 226 10.20 9.21 2.88
N SER A 227 10.76 9.92 1.90
CA SER A 227 12.04 10.61 2.01
C SER A 227 12.01 11.85 2.90
N ASP A 228 13.19 12.26 3.40
CA ASP A 228 13.35 13.52 4.14
C ASP A 228 13.18 14.76 3.22
N GLU A 229 13.23 14.63 1.90
CA GLU A 229 12.94 15.71 0.94
C GLU A 229 11.47 16.11 0.95
N ASN A 230 10.57 15.18 1.28
CA ASN A 230 9.18 15.47 1.58
C ASN A 230 9.03 15.90 3.06
N SER A 231 9.49 17.08 3.42
CA SER A 231 9.50 17.54 4.83
C SER A 231 8.20 18.23 5.27
N PHE A 232 7.33 18.63 4.33
CA PHE A 232 6.13 19.44 4.64
C PHE A 232 4.79 18.81 4.27
N MET A 233 4.79 17.60 3.68
CA MET A 233 3.54 16.88 3.38
C MET A 233 3.24 15.87 4.48
N THR A 234 2.08 16.02 5.12
CA THR A 234 1.48 15.03 6.02
C THR A 234 -0.04 15.10 5.90
N GLY A 235 -0.74 13.98 6.06
CA GLY A 235 -2.19 13.87 5.89
C GLY A 235 -2.67 13.92 4.45
N SER A 236 -1.77 13.92 3.48
CA SER A 236 -2.10 14.06 2.06
C SER A 236 -2.49 12.72 1.44
N LEU A 237 -3.55 12.74 0.62
CA LEU A 237 -3.90 11.68 -0.31
C LEU A 237 -3.36 12.08 -1.68
N VAL A 238 -2.37 11.36 -2.18
CA VAL A 238 -1.62 11.71 -3.39
C VAL A 238 -2.03 10.80 -4.54
N SER A 239 -2.75 11.35 -5.52
CA SER A 239 -3.13 10.62 -6.73
C SER A 239 -1.91 10.36 -7.61
N ALA A 240 -1.80 9.11 -8.11
CA ALA A 240 -0.89 8.70 -9.15
C ALA A 240 -1.65 7.74 -10.08
N ASP A 241 -2.62 8.27 -10.82
CA ASP A 241 -3.73 7.56 -11.43
C ASP A 241 -3.91 7.86 -12.94
N GLY A 242 -2.92 8.50 -13.55
CA GLY A 242 -2.98 8.88 -14.96
C GLY A 242 -4.05 9.92 -15.27
N GLY A 243 -4.49 10.70 -14.27
CA GLY A 243 -5.51 11.73 -14.39
C GLY A 243 -6.95 11.24 -14.16
N TYR A 244 -7.14 10.01 -13.68
CA TYR A 244 -8.47 9.41 -13.54
C TYR A 244 -9.42 10.22 -12.64
N VAL A 245 -8.94 10.73 -11.50
CA VAL A 245 -9.80 11.46 -10.55
C VAL A 245 -9.92 12.96 -10.82
N CYS A 246 -9.29 13.50 -11.85
CA CYS A 246 -9.36 14.93 -12.18
C CYS A 246 -10.37 15.28 -13.27
N GLN A 247 -11.14 14.31 -13.76
CA GLN A 247 -12.18 14.50 -14.80
C GLN A 247 -13.60 14.42 -14.24
#